data_8b62963d4e65ca9aa310347d1d2aa97d
#
_entry.id   8b62963d4e65ca9aa310347d1d2aa97d
#
_cell.length_a   1.000
_cell.length_b   1.000
_cell.length_c   1.000
_cell.angle_alpha   90.00
_cell.angle_beta   90.00
_cell.angle_gamma   90.00
#
_symmetry.space_group_name_H-M   'P 1'
#
loop_
_entity.id
_entity.type
_entity.pdbx_description
1 polymer ?
#
loop_
_entity_poly.entity_id
_entity_poly.type
_entity_poly.pdbx_seq_one_letter_code
_entity_poly.pdbx_strand_id
1 'polypeptide(L)'
;MDGAPHQNLRMFEALCGKRAMSSVIFVTTMWDRMNTSEKLAAAELREKALEERYCKGMIERGALMRRFTNSRDNALEILTPLLRTDHHGPVVLQEEVVDQGRSLSKTRAGKELCSKLQKIHLQQKETVQALQRLAKESKNTRDKAEAETELKRIQVEFDATLEQMSALKLGVWQKISLFISKKAGAAITPVRSL
;
A
#
# COMPACT_ATOMS: atom_id res chain seq x y z
N MET A 1 5.79 -13.69 3.26
CA MET A 1 5.97 -12.33 2.71
C MET A 1 4.63 -11.86 2.19
N ASP A 2 4.01 -10.90 2.87
CA ASP A 2 2.80 -10.26 2.36
C ASP A 2 3.22 -9.32 1.23
N GLY A 3 3.00 -9.75 -0.02
CA GLY A 3 3.38 -8.97 -1.20
C GLY A 3 2.60 -7.65 -1.30
N ALA A 4 3.13 -6.68 -2.03
CA ALA A 4 2.50 -5.37 -2.26
C ALA A 4 1.01 -5.44 -2.69
N PRO A 5 0.57 -6.42 -3.52
CA PRO A 5 -0.84 -6.56 -3.89
C PRO A 5 -1.78 -6.79 -2.70
N HIS A 6 -1.39 -7.65 -1.75
CA HIS A 6 -2.19 -7.92 -0.56
C HIS A 6 -2.37 -6.68 0.34
N GLN A 7 -1.30 -5.90 0.48
CA GLN A 7 -1.36 -4.64 1.25
C GLN A 7 -2.29 -3.61 0.60
N ASN A 8 -2.32 -3.54 -0.73
CA ASN A 8 -3.21 -2.63 -1.45
C ASN A 8 -4.68 -3.03 -1.29
N LEU A 9 -5.00 -4.32 -1.31
CA LEU A 9 -6.36 -4.82 -1.04
C LEU A 9 -6.81 -4.53 0.39
N ARG A 10 -5.94 -4.70 1.38
CA ARG A 10 -6.23 -4.31 2.77
C ARG A 10 -6.49 -2.81 2.92
N MET A 11 -5.69 -1.98 2.26
CA MET A 11 -5.92 -0.53 2.24
C MET A 11 -7.26 -0.20 1.59
N PHE A 12 -7.59 -0.84 0.47
CA PHE A 12 -8.87 -0.68 -0.21
C PHE A 12 -10.05 -1.08 0.70
N GLU A 13 -9.95 -2.22 1.39
CA GLU A 13 -10.96 -2.64 2.36
C GLU A 13 -11.12 -1.64 3.52
N ALA A 14 -10.03 -1.06 3.99
CA ALA A 14 -10.04 -0.04 5.04
C ALA A 14 -10.68 1.27 4.57
N LEU A 15 -10.54 1.63 3.30
CA LEU A 15 -11.18 2.80 2.69
C LEU A 15 -12.68 2.60 2.50
N CYS A 16 -13.08 1.48 1.89
CA CYS A 16 -14.46 1.20 1.53
C CYS A 16 -15.29 0.78 2.75
N GLY A 17 -14.73 -0.07 3.62
CA GLY A 17 -15.44 -0.69 4.72
C GLY A 17 -16.36 -1.83 4.28
N LYS A 18 -16.96 -2.50 5.26
CA LYS A 18 -17.73 -3.73 5.01
C LYS A 18 -19.03 -3.48 4.23
N ARG A 19 -19.71 -2.34 4.48
CA ARG A 19 -21.01 -2.02 3.89
C ARG A 19 -20.93 -1.68 2.40
N ALA A 20 -19.84 -1.07 1.96
CA ALA A 20 -19.66 -0.71 0.57
C ALA A 20 -19.21 -1.88 -0.32
N MET A 21 -18.98 -3.08 0.23
CA MET A 21 -18.49 -4.22 -0.56
C MET A 21 -19.50 -4.68 -1.63
N SER A 22 -20.78 -4.55 -1.41
CA SER A 22 -21.81 -4.83 -2.42
C SER A 22 -21.77 -3.90 -3.64
N SER A 23 -21.08 -2.76 -3.53
CA SER A 23 -20.84 -1.80 -4.61
C SER A 23 -19.43 -1.93 -5.21
N VAL A 24 -18.74 -3.04 -4.96
CA VAL A 24 -17.40 -3.30 -5.47
C VAL A 24 -17.40 -4.40 -6.49
N ILE A 25 -16.78 -4.16 -7.63
CA ILE A 25 -16.51 -5.19 -8.64
C ILE A 25 -15.00 -5.25 -8.88
N PHE A 26 -14.40 -6.39 -8.59
CA PHE A 26 -13.04 -6.70 -8.98
C PHE A 26 -13.02 -7.13 -10.44
N VAL A 27 -12.22 -6.47 -11.25
CA VAL A 27 -12.14 -6.75 -12.68
C VAL A 27 -10.76 -7.27 -13.02
N THR A 28 -10.70 -8.51 -13.54
CA THR A 28 -9.49 -9.08 -14.11
C THR A 28 -9.41 -8.72 -15.58
N THR A 29 -8.22 -8.35 -16.06
CA THR A 29 -8.00 -7.83 -17.42
C THR A 29 -7.00 -8.67 -18.20
N MET A 30 -6.79 -8.33 -19.48
CA MET A 30 -5.84 -8.99 -20.41
C MET A 30 -6.23 -10.41 -20.82
N TRP A 31 -7.50 -10.78 -20.71
CA TRP A 31 -8.00 -12.08 -21.17
C TRP A 31 -7.91 -12.27 -22.67
N ASP A 32 -8.02 -11.19 -23.42
CA ASP A 32 -7.83 -11.12 -24.88
C ASP A 32 -6.42 -11.53 -25.33
N ARG A 33 -5.44 -11.50 -24.43
CA ARG A 33 -4.05 -11.90 -24.69
C ARG A 33 -3.75 -13.38 -24.37
N MET A 34 -4.72 -14.10 -23.83
CA MET A 34 -4.59 -15.52 -23.49
C MET A 34 -4.87 -16.39 -24.71
N ASN A 35 -3.96 -16.35 -25.69
CA ASN A 35 -4.09 -16.95 -27.02
C ASN A 35 -3.66 -18.42 -27.12
N THR A 36 -3.24 -19.04 -26.04
CA THR A 36 -2.92 -20.48 -25.95
C THR A 36 -3.61 -21.11 -24.77
N SER A 37 -3.92 -22.41 -24.85
CA SER A 37 -4.56 -23.18 -23.77
C SER A 37 -3.78 -23.14 -22.47
N GLU A 38 -2.45 -23.17 -22.53
CA GLU A 38 -1.56 -23.12 -21.38
C GLU A 38 -1.61 -21.76 -20.66
N LYS A 39 -1.59 -20.66 -21.45
CA LYS A 39 -1.72 -19.31 -20.88
C LYS A 39 -3.08 -19.10 -20.24
N LEU A 40 -4.14 -19.59 -20.89
CA LEU A 40 -5.49 -19.50 -20.35
C LEU A 40 -5.61 -20.28 -19.04
N ALA A 41 -5.17 -21.52 -18.98
CA ALA A 41 -5.18 -22.34 -17.77
C ALA A 41 -4.37 -21.69 -16.63
N ALA A 42 -3.19 -21.11 -16.95
CA ALA A 42 -2.39 -20.41 -15.95
C ALA A 42 -3.08 -19.12 -15.46
N ALA A 43 -3.80 -18.40 -16.32
CA ALA A 43 -4.56 -17.21 -15.94
C ALA A 43 -5.76 -17.57 -15.05
N GLU A 44 -6.47 -18.64 -15.35
CA GLU A 44 -7.58 -19.15 -14.53
C GLU A 44 -7.14 -19.59 -13.13
N LEU A 45 -5.99 -20.27 -13.03
CA LEU A 45 -5.40 -20.62 -11.74
C LEU A 45 -5.04 -19.39 -10.90
N ARG A 46 -4.52 -18.33 -11.55
CA ARG A 46 -4.21 -17.07 -10.86
C ARG A 46 -5.46 -16.33 -10.41
N GLU A 47 -6.49 -16.30 -11.25
CA GLU A 47 -7.78 -15.70 -10.89
C GLU A 47 -8.41 -16.42 -9.70
N LYS A 48 -8.43 -17.76 -9.73
CA LYS A 48 -8.91 -18.58 -8.61
C LYS A 48 -8.12 -18.31 -7.33
N ALA A 49 -6.80 -18.22 -7.42
CA ALA A 49 -5.97 -17.88 -6.28
C ALA A 49 -6.22 -16.46 -5.76
N LEU A 50 -6.50 -15.50 -6.64
CA LEU A 50 -6.89 -14.13 -6.27
C LEU A 50 -8.22 -14.13 -5.52
N GLU A 51 -9.21 -14.84 -6.04
CA GLU A 51 -10.53 -14.98 -5.44
C GLU A 51 -10.47 -15.63 -4.06
N GLU A 52 -9.86 -16.82 -3.96
CA GLU A 52 -9.87 -17.63 -2.74
C GLU A 52 -8.94 -17.13 -1.64
N ARG A 53 -7.81 -16.49 -1.99
CA ARG A 53 -6.80 -16.10 -1.01
C ARG A 53 -6.85 -14.62 -0.64
N TYR A 54 -7.17 -13.75 -1.60
CA TYR A 54 -7.04 -12.31 -1.41
C TYR A 54 -8.38 -11.59 -1.35
N CYS A 55 -9.33 -11.96 -2.21
CA CYS A 55 -10.63 -11.28 -2.32
C CYS A 55 -11.76 -11.99 -1.58
N LYS A 56 -11.55 -13.22 -1.07
CA LYS A 56 -12.58 -14.05 -0.45
C LYS A 56 -13.45 -13.30 0.55
N GLY A 57 -12.84 -12.65 1.54
CA GLY A 57 -13.58 -11.94 2.56
C GLY A 57 -14.37 -10.72 2.05
N MET A 58 -13.96 -10.12 0.92
CA MET A 58 -14.69 -9.04 0.28
C MET A 58 -15.85 -9.57 -0.56
N ILE A 59 -15.65 -10.70 -1.25
CA ILE A 59 -16.69 -11.40 -2.03
C ILE A 59 -17.78 -11.95 -1.11
N GLU A 60 -17.43 -12.54 0.01
CA GLU A 60 -18.39 -12.98 1.05
C GLU A 60 -19.27 -11.84 1.59
N ARG A 61 -18.82 -10.59 1.44
CA ARG A 61 -19.55 -9.37 1.83
C ARG A 61 -20.26 -8.69 0.65
N GLY A 62 -20.36 -9.37 -0.50
CA GLY A 62 -21.13 -8.93 -1.65
C GLY A 62 -20.32 -8.32 -2.80
N ALA A 63 -18.98 -8.23 -2.71
CA ALA A 63 -18.17 -7.82 -3.84
C ALA A 63 -18.26 -8.88 -4.96
N LEU A 64 -18.21 -8.42 -6.20
CA LEU A 64 -18.26 -9.29 -7.38
C LEU A 64 -16.86 -9.38 -8.01
N MET A 65 -16.59 -10.50 -8.71
CA MET A 65 -15.44 -10.63 -9.60
C MET A 65 -15.90 -10.86 -11.03
N ARG A 66 -15.31 -10.15 -11.99
CA ARG A 66 -15.66 -10.20 -13.42
C ARG A 66 -14.41 -10.17 -14.28
N ARG A 67 -14.49 -10.83 -15.44
CA ARG A 67 -13.44 -10.80 -16.47
C ARG A 67 -13.76 -9.70 -17.48
N PHE A 68 -12.80 -8.85 -17.79
CA PHE A 68 -12.91 -7.87 -18.86
C PHE A 68 -12.23 -8.38 -20.12
N THR A 69 -13.01 -8.53 -21.19
CA THR A 69 -12.57 -9.09 -22.48
C THR A 69 -12.27 -8.04 -23.54
N ASN A 70 -11.99 -6.81 -23.10
CA ASN A 70 -11.61 -5.69 -23.96
C ASN A 70 -12.68 -5.27 -24.99
N SER A 71 -13.98 -5.42 -24.64
CA SER A 71 -15.08 -4.94 -25.47
C SER A 71 -15.96 -3.95 -24.69
N ARG A 72 -16.62 -3.04 -25.43
CA ARG A 72 -17.57 -2.07 -24.85
C ARG A 72 -18.77 -2.76 -24.20
N ASP A 73 -19.30 -3.77 -24.87
CA ASP A 73 -20.48 -4.47 -24.38
C ASP A 73 -20.20 -5.22 -23.08
N ASN A 74 -19.03 -5.87 -22.99
CA ASN A 74 -18.60 -6.51 -21.75
C ASN A 74 -18.34 -5.47 -20.63
N ALA A 75 -17.81 -4.29 -20.94
CA ALA A 75 -17.67 -3.23 -19.96
C ALA A 75 -19.03 -2.78 -19.39
N LEU A 76 -20.02 -2.61 -20.26
CA LEU A 76 -21.38 -2.24 -19.86
C LEU A 76 -22.05 -3.35 -19.03
N GLU A 77 -21.86 -4.61 -19.41
CA GLU A 77 -22.34 -5.77 -18.66
C GLU A 77 -21.75 -5.79 -17.23
N ILE A 78 -20.44 -5.55 -17.09
CA ILE A 78 -19.75 -5.48 -15.79
C ILE A 78 -20.33 -4.36 -14.93
N LEU A 79 -20.63 -3.19 -15.50
CA LEU A 79 -21.14 -2.02 -14.76
C LEU A 79 -22.64 -2.12 -14.44
N THR A 80 -23.41 -2.89 -15.19
CA THR A 80 -24.87 -2.99 -15.05
C THR A 80 -25.32 -3.31 -13.61
N PRO A 81 -24.69 -4.23 -12.85
CA PRO A 81 -25.09 -4.49 -11.47
C PRO A 81 -24.98 -3.26 -10.57
N LEU A 82 -23.93 -2.43 -10.75
CA LEU A 82 -23.74 -1.21 -9.97
C LEU A 82 -24.80 -0.15 -10.31
N LEU A 83 -25.17 -0.02 -11.59
CA LEU A 83 -26.16 0.96 -12.04
C LEU A 83 -27.58 0.63 -11.57
N ARG A 84 -27.87 -0.62 -11.29
CA ARG A 84 -29.19 -1.09 -10.81
C ARG A 84 -29.36 -1.06 -9.30
N THR A 85 -28.29 -0.80 -8.56
CA THR A 85 -28.32 -0.79 -7.11
C THR A 85 -28.63 0.62 -6.61
N ASP A 86 -29.85 0.84 -6.09
CA ASP A 86 -30.30 2.15 -5.61
C ASP A 86 -29.63 2.60 -4.29
N HIS A 87 -28.91 1.72 -3.63
CA HIS A 87 -28.28 2.00 -2.33
C HIS A 87 -26.79 1.76 -2.34
N HIS A 88 -26.05 2.73 -2.81
CA HIS A 88 -24.62 2.81 -2.56
C HIS A 88 -24.40 3.38 -1.17
N GLY A 89 -24.13 2.52 -0.18
CA GLY A 89 -23.75 2.99 1.14
C GLY A 89 -22.46 3.84 1.06
N PRO A 90 -22.34 4.86 1.89
CA PRO A 90 -21.14 5.68 1.92
C PRO A 90 -19.90 4.81 2.24
N VAL A 91 -18.77 5.13 1.63
CA VAL A 91 -17.51 4.50 2.00
C VAL A 91 -17.11 4.92 3.40
N VAL A 92 -16.53 4.01 4.16
CA VAL A 92 -16.18 4.27 5.57
C VAL A 92 -15.30 5.49 5.73
N LEU A 93 -14.37 5.74 4.79
CA LEU A 93 -13.56 6.94 4.84
C LEU A 93 -14.40 8.23 4.81
N GLN A 94 -15.45 8.26 4.00
CA GLN A 94 -16.36 9.39 3.93
C GLN A 94 -17.13 9.58 5.26
N GLU A 95 -17.68 8.50 5.82
CA GLU A 95 -18.33 8.53 7.14
C GLU A 95 -17.37 9.05 8.23
N GLU A 96 -16.14 8.54 8.25
CA GLU A 96 -15.16 8.92 9.28
C GLU A 96 -14.70 10.38 9.16
N VAL A 97 -14.51 10.88 7.94
CA VAL A 97 -14.00 12.24 7.73
C VAL A 97 -15.13 13.28 7.75
N VAL A 98 -16.22 13.01 7.01
CA VAL A 98 -17.31 13.99 6.82
C VAL A 98 -18.27 13.96 8.01
N ASP A 99 -18.81 12.78 8.34
CA ASP A 99 -19.87 12.67 9.34
C ASP A 99 -19.34 12.71 10.77
N GLN A 100 -18.15 12.11 11.00
CA GLN A 100 -17.55 12.04 12.33
C GLN A 100 -16.44 13.09 12.55
N GLY A 101 -16.08 13.88 11.54
CA GLY A 101 -15.06 14.92 11.64
C GLY A 101 -13.67 14.40 12.04
N ARG A 102 -13.37 13.11 11.76
CA ARG A 102 -12.06 12.52 12.10
C ARG A 102 -10.96 13.08 11.19
N SER A 103 -9.80 13.34 11.76
CA SER A 103 -8.59 13.57 10.95
C SER A 103 -8.20 12.29 10.22
N LEU A 104 -7.62 12.40 9.01
CA LEU A 104 -7.21 11.26 8.18
C LEU A 104 -6.39 10.22 8.95
N SER A 105 -5.45 10.66 9.79
CA SER A 105 -4.61 9.78 10.61
C SER A 105 -5.40 8.93 11.62
N LYS A 106 -6.60 9.37 12.00
CA LYS A 106 -7.46 8.64 12.95
C LYS A 106 -8.46 7.73 12.25
N THR A 107 -8.60 7.81 10.93
CA THR A 107 -9.46 6.91 10.14
C THR A 107 -8.86 5.50 10.08
N ARG A 108 -9.68 4.51 9.68
CA ARG A 108 -9.19 3.13 9.46
C ARG A 108 -8.11 3.08 8.39
N ALA A 109 -8.35 3.73 7.27
CA ALA A 109 -7.37 3.82 6.17
C ALA A 109 -6.09 4.55 6.60
N GLY A 110 -6.22 5.65 7.33
CA GLY A 110 -5.08 6.38 7.88
C GLY A 110 -4.24 5.53 8.82
N LYS A 111 -4.85 4.75 9.71
CA LYS A 111 -4.13 3.82 10.58
C LYS A 111 -3.41 2.72 9.82
N GLU A 112 -4.03 2.14 8.79
CA GLU A 112 -3.40 1.12 7.94
C GLU A 112 -2.20 1.71 7.19
N LEU A 113 -2.35 2.92 6.63
CA LEU A 113 -1.26 3.64 5.97
C LEU A 113 -0.11 3.94 6.93
N CYS A 114 -0.41 4.41 8.15
CA CYS A 114 0.59 4.66 9.18
C CYS A 114 1.36 3.39 9.55
N SER A 115 0.66 2.28 9.74
CA SER A 115 1.28 0.98 10.03
C SER A 115 2.21 0.54 8.90
N LYS A 116 1.79 0.73 7.63
CA LYS A 116 2.61 0.44 6.45
C LYS A 116 3.88 1.30 6.42
N LEU A 117 3.74 2.60 6.61
CA LEU A 117 4.86 3.54 6.61
C LEU A 117 5.84 3.24 7.75
N GLN A 118 5.34 2.89 8.94
CA GLN A 118 6.19 2.48 10.06
C GLN A 118 7.01 1.22 9.75
N LYS A 119 6.41 0.23 9.07
CA LYS A 119 7.13 -0.99 8.64
C LYS A 119 8.22 -0.66 7.64
N ILE A 120 7.92 0.16 6.63
CA ILE A 120 8.91 0.61 5.63
C ILE A 120 10.07 1.33 6.34
N HIS A 121 9.75 2.24 7.24
CA HIS A 121 10.75 2.98 8.00
C HIS A 121 11.69 2.07 8.83
N LEU A 122 11.12 1.06 9.49
CA LEU A 122 11.93 0.08 10.24
C LEU A 122 12.85 -0.71 9.31
N GLN A 123 12.35 -1.19 8.18
CA GLN A 123 13.15 -1.92 7.20
C GLN A 123 14.28 -1.04 6.63
N GLN A 124 13.99 0.20 6.26
CA GLN A 124 15.00 1.15 5.79
C GLN A 124 16.09 1.37 6.85
N LYS A 125 15.69 1.53 8.11
CA LYS A 125 16.65 1.70 9.22
C LYS A 125 17.54 0.48 9.40
N GLU A 126 17.00 -0.72 9.36
CA GLU A 126 17.78 -1.96 9.44
C GLU A 126 18.76 -2.07 8.27
N THR A 127 18.31 -1.74 7.05
CA THR A 127 19.19 -1.73 5.86
C THR A 127 20.31 -0.72 5.99
N VAL A 128 20.03 0.50 6.44
CA VAL A 128 21.06 1.53 6.70
C VAL A 128 22.10 1.04 7.72
N GLN A 129 21.65 0.44 8.81
CA GLN A 129 22.58 -0.10 9.82
C GLN A 129 23.43 -1.23 9.28
N ALA A 130 22.87 -2.13 8.46
CA ALA A 130 23.60 -3.21 7.82
C ALA A 130 24.67 -2.68 6.85
N LEU A 131 24.31 -1.72 6.00
CA LEU A 131 25.25 -1.08 5.08
C LEU A 131 26.35 -0.32 5.78
N GLN A 132 26.04 0.38 6.88
CA GLN A 132 27.05 1.07 7.69
C GLN A 132 28.05 0.09 8.33
N ARG A 133 27.60 -1.09 8.77
CA ARG A 133 28.50 -2.15 9.28
C ARG A 133 29.39 -2.66 8.17
N LEU A 134 28.83 -3.01 7.02
CA LEU A 134 29.59 -3.48 5.86
C LEU A 134 30.64 -2.46 5.39
N ALA A 135 30.28 -1.18 5.33
CA ALA A 135 31.20 -0.11 4.96
C ALA A 135 32.36 0.05 5.95
N LYS A 136 32.14 -0.22 7.25
CA LYS A 136 33.20 -0.18 8.29
C LYS A 136 34.13 -1.40 8.26
N GLU A 137 33.55 -2.58 7.99
CA GLU A 137 34.27 -3.85 8.02
C GLU A 137 35.01 -4.14 6.72
N SER A 138 34.56 -3.59 5.59
CA SER A 138 35.19 -3.80 4.30
C SER A 138 36.54 -3.09 4.22
N LYS A 139 37.59 -3.84 3.84
CA LYS A 139 38.91 -3.31 3.51
C LYS A 139 39.04 -2.85 2.07
N ASN A 140 38.05 -3.16 1.23
CA ASN A 140 38.03 -2.86 -0.19
C ASN A 140 37.38 -1.48 -0.45
N THR A 141 38.10 -0.62 -1.13
CA THR A 141 37.70 0.76 -1.45
C THR A 141 36.43 0.78 -2.36
N ARG A 142 36.29 -0.22 -3.24
CA ARG A 142 35.16 -0.34 -4.14
C ARG A 142 33.86 -0.65 -3.38
N ASP A 143 33.90 -1.62 -2.47
CA ASP A 143 32.72 -2.01 -1.67
C ASP A 143 32.26 -0.87 -0.77
N LYS A 144 33.21 -0.05 -0.27
CA LYS A 144 32.86 1.17 0.49
C LYS A 144 32.14 2.19 -0.36
N ALA A 145 32.61 2.46 -1.57
CA ALA A 145 31.99 3.42 -2.49
C ALA A 145 30.57 2.97 -2.92
N GLU A 146 30.39 1.67 -3.17
CA GLU A 146 29.08 1.09 -3.48
C GLU A 146 28.11 1.22 -2.28
N ALA A 147 28.57 0.90 -1.07
CA ALA A 147 27.77 1.04 0.15
C ALA A 147 27.39 2.50 0.44
N GLU A 148 28.30 3.46 0.23
CA GLU A 148 28.03 4.90 0.39
C GLU A 148 27.00 5.42 -0.64
N THR A 149 27.06 4.91 -1.86
CA THR A 149 26.10 5.27 -2.91
C THR A 149 24.70 4.77 -2.56
N GLU A 150 24.60 3.52 -2.12
CA GLU A 150 23.32 2.93 -1.71
C GLU A 150 22.77 3.58 -0.43
N LEU A 151 23.63 3.96 0.53
CA LEU A 151 23.25 4.74 1.70
C LEU A 151 22.61 6.08 1.32
N LYS A 152 23.19 6.81 0.37
CA LYS A 152 22.62 8.08 -0.13
C LYS A 152 21.24 7.85 -0.79
N ARG A 153 21.09 6.80 -1.58
CA ARG A 153 19.81 6.46 -2.22
C ARG A 153 18.72 6.18 -1.18
N ILE A 154 19.03 5.33 -0.21
CA ILE A 154 18.08 4.99 0.86
C ILE A 154 17.75 6.21 1.71
N GLN A 155 18.71 7.12 1.93
CA GLN A 155 18.46 8.35 2.68
C GLN A 155 17.42 9.25 1.99
N VAL A 156 17.50 9.39 0.66
CA VAL A 156 16.50 10.15 -0.12
C VAL A 156 15.12 9.51 -0.02
N GLU A 157 15.02 8.19 -0.13
CA GLU A 157 13.76 7.46 0.02
C GLU A 157 13.20 7.59 1.44
N PHE A 158 14.07 7.59 2.43
CA PHE A 158 13.72 7.78 3.83
C PHE A 158 13.13 9.17 4.06
N ASP A 159 13.77 10.22 3.58
CA ASP A 159 13.30 11.60 3.72
C ASP A 159 11.94 11.80 3.02
N ALA A 160 11.75 11.22 1.82
CA ALA A 160 10.46 11.22 1.12
C ALA A 160 9.36 10.50 1.92
N THR A 161 9.67 9.37 2.55
CA THR A 161 8.74 8.65 3.42
C THR A 161 8.39 9.49 4.65
N LEU A 162 9.37 10.18 5.21
CA LEU A 162 9.19 11.11 6.32
C LEU A 162 8.23 12.24 5.97
N GLU A 163 8.41 12.84 4.81
CA GLU A 163 7.55 13.92 4.32
C GLU A 163 6.10 13.46 4.14
N GLN A 164 5.88 12.30 3.52
CA GLN A 164 4.54 11.70 3.38
C GLN A 164 3.86 11.46 4.73
N MET A 165 4.60 11.00 5.70
CA MET A 165 4.08 10.78 7.04
C MET A 165 3.76 12.11 7.74
N SER A 166 4.54 13.16 7.57
CA SER A 166 4.28 14.48 8.14
C SER A 166 3.03 15.13 7.53
N ALA A 167 2.82 14.97 6.23
CA ALA A 167 1.63 15.44 5.52
C ALA A 167 0.33 14.84 6.08
N LEU A 168 0.38 13.62 6.62
CA LEU A 168 -0.77 12.99 7.29
C LEU A 168 -1.07 13.58 8.69
N LYS A 169 -0.33 14.59 9.14
CA LYS A 169 -0.45 15.19 10.49
C LYS A 169 -0.50 14.15 11.61
N LEU A 170 0.40 13.20 11.54
CA LEU A 170 0.49 12.13 12.52
C LEU A 170 1.11 12.68 13.81
N GLY A 171 0.29 12.95 14.82
CA GLY A 171 0.76 13.42 16.15
C GLY A 171 1.72 12.44 16.88
N VAL A 172 1.95 11.26 16.32
CA VAL A 172 2.93 10.27 16.78
C VAL A 172 4.36 10.64 16.36
N TRP A 173 4.50 11.56 15.40
CA TRP A 173 5.78 11.92 14.78
C TRP A 173 6.76 12.62 15.69
N GLN A 174 6.29 13.53 16.52
CA GLN A 174 7.18 14.20 17.47
C GLN A 174 7.86 13.21 18.44
N LYS A 175 7.17 12.11 18.80
CA LYS A 175 7.72 11.06 19.64
C LYS A 175 8.71 10.15 18.92
N ILE A 176 8.46 9.82 17.64
CA ILE A 176 9.33 8.94 16.85
C ILE A 176 10.61 9.69 16.41
N SER A 177 10.49 10.94 15.96
CA SER A 177 11.66 11.74 15.56
C SER A 177 12.59 12.03 16.74
N LEU A 178 12.04 12.32 17.92
CA LEU A 178 12.82 12.48 19.17
C LEU A 178 13.51 11.19 19.62
N PHE A 179 12.91 10.03 19.35
CA PHE A 179 13.52 8.74 19.70
C PHE A 179 14.65 8.35 18.75
N ILE A 180 14.56 8.74 17.48
CA ILE A 180 15.59 8.48 16.45
C ILE A 180 16.78 9.41 16.61
N SER A 181 16.56 10.71 16.85
CA SER A 181 17.63 11.68 17.06
C SER A 181 18.44 11.40 18.34
N LYS A 182 17.84 10.82 19.38
CA LYS A 182 18.55 10.38 20.58
C LYS A 182 19.40 9.12 20.41
N LYS A 183 19.05 8.22 19.46
CA LYS A 183 19.80 6.94 19.24
C LYS A 183 20.79 6.97 18.07
N ALA A 184 20.62 7.86 17.12
CA ALA A 184 21.54 8.08 16.01
C ALA A 184 22.46 9.23 16.36
N GLY A 185 23.41 9.00 17.28
CA GLY A 185 24.35 10.02 17.67
C GLY A 185 24.91 10.80 16.48
N ALA A 186 24.57 12.08 16.40
CA ALA A 186 25.26 13.16 15.71
C ALA A 186 25.50 13.07 14.20
N ALA A 187 24.47 12.73 13.37
CA ALA A 187 24.63 12.91 11.92
C ALA A 187 23.35 13.33 11.15
N ILE A 188 22.27 13.69 11.83
CA ILE A 188 21.05 14.15 11.15
C ILE A 188 20.66 15.50 11.74
N THR A 189 21.03 16.58 11.07
CA THR A 189 20.52 17.93 11.35
C THR A 189 19.08 18.02 10.85
N PRO A 190 18.13 18.44 11.69
CA PRO A 190 16.77 18.67 11.22
C PRO A 190 16.74 19.88 10.26
N VAL A 191 16.20 19.69 9.07
CA VAL A 191 15.87 20.79 8.18
C VAL A 191 14.84 21.66 8.91
N ARG A 192 15.23 22.88 9.26
CA ARG A 192 14.34 23.93 9.78
C ARG A 192 13.38 24.30 8.65
N SER A 193 12.10 24.08 8.87
CA SER A 193 11.04 24.73 8.09
C SER A 193 11.03 26.22 8.37
N LEU A 194 11.16 27.01 7.32
CA LEU A 194 10.71 28.40 7.23
C LEU A 194 9.19 28.44 7.11
#